data_ef295211044b4f54df3cffab8e23cebf
#
_entry.id   ef295211044b4f54df3cffab8e23cebf
#
_cell.length_a   1.000
_cell.length_b   1.000
_cell.length_c   1.000
_cell.angle_alpha   90.00
_cell.angle_beta   90.00
_cell.angle_gamma   90.00
#
_symmetry.space_group_name_H-M   'P 1'
#
loop_
_entity.id
_entity.type
_entity.pdbx_description
1 polymer ?
#
loop_
_entity_poly.entity_id
_entity_poly.type
_entity_poly.pdbx_seq_one_letter_code
_entity_poly.pdbx_strand_id
1 'polypeptide(L)'
;MFSRILTALLALTSYVNPFIGTSNFGATNPGAVYPNGMVSVSPFNVMGSEDNAFDKDSRWWSTPYTSDNCFFTGFSHVNLSGVGCPEVGSLLVMPTVGELDVDYHNYGSAYSGEVAHPGYYSVNLAGYGITAEASATARTAVERFTFAEGGVANVLLNLGEGLSNETGAWVRKVSPTEIEGCRLQGTFCYNPGAVFPVYFVMRVDREPAGCGFWKKQREMKGVEAEWTPDSGKYKIYRNYGREMGGDDLGYWFTFGEVAPGEQIVVRLGVSFVSVENARENLSVEQKDLSFDEIASAAAATWEEHLSRIKVEGGTERDMQVFYTALYHTLIHPSVLSDCNGQYPLMESDGIGQVEPGHVRYSVFSLWDTYRNLHQLMTLVYPEKQIDM
;
A
#
# COMPACT_ATOMS: atom_id res chain seq x y z
N MET A 1 2.18 1.92 54.68
CA MET A 1 1.78 0.93 53.71
C MET A 1 1.46 1.69 52.43
N PHE A 2 2.50 1.97 51.59
CA PHE A 2 2.32 2.74 50.35
C PHE A 2 1.88 1.80 49.25
N SER A 3 0.65 1.92 48.82
CA SER A 3 0.10 1.27 47.62
C SER A 3 0.82 1.88 46.40
N ARG A 4 1.78 1.13 45.81
CA ARG A 4 2.28 1.46 44.49
C ARG A 4 1.17 1.09 43.48
N ILE A 5 0.40 2.09 43.05
CA ILE A 5 -0.40 1.99 41.85
C ILE A 5 0.61 1.86 40.71
N LEU A 6 0.75 0.67 40.19
CA LEU A 6 1.47 0.43 38.92
C LEU A 6 0.54 1.02 37.84
N THR A 7 0.73 2.30 37.53
CA THR A 7 0.16 2.86 36.29
C THR A 7 0.86 2.13 35.16
N ALA A 8 0.15 1.25 34.48
CA ALA A 8 0.64 0.69 33.23
C ALA A 8 0.93 1.90 32.31
N LEU A 9 2.19 2.14 31.97
CA LEU A 9 2.53 3.14 30.99
C LEU A 9 1.83 2.72 29.70
N LEU A 10 0.91 3.53 29.22
CA LEU A 10 0.35 3.38 27.89
C LEU A 10 1.49 3.46 26.87
N ALA A 11 1.48 2.57 25.88
CA ALA A 11 2.43 2.64 24.79
C ALA A 11 2.28 3.98 24.05
N LEU A 12 3.39 4.60 23.65
CA LEU A 12 3.37 5.91 22.96
C LEU A 12 2.67 5.83 21.61
N THR A 13 2.70 4.67 20.98
CA THR A 13 1.95 4.37 19.75
C THR A 13 0.44 4.55 19.92
N SER A 14 -0.11 4.41 21.14
CA SER A 14 -1.54 4.63 21.41
C SER A 14 -1.98 6.09 21.30
N TYR A 15 -1.05 7.04 21.35
CA TYR A 15 -1.34 8.45 21.12
C TYR A 15 -1.35 8.84 19.65
N VAL A 16 -0.80 7.99 18.76
CA VAL A 16 -0.77 8.30 17.33
C VAL A 16 -2.14 8.08 16.71
N ASN A 17 -2.63 9.09 16.01
CA ASN A 17 -3.86 9.02 15.21
C ASN A 17 -3.53 9.22 13.71
N PRO A 18 -3.37 8.15 12.93
CA PRO A 18 -3.04 8.25 11.51
C PRO A 18 -4.12 8.93 10.64
N PHE A 19 -5.33 9.13 11.15
CA PHE A 19 -6.39 9.88 10.45
C PHE A 19 -6.19 11.40 10.49
N ILE A 20 -5.28 11.93 11.31
CA ILE A 20 -4.97 13.36 11.28
C ILE A 20 -4.35 13.73 9.93
N GLY A 21 -4.96 14.67 9.23
CA GLY A 21 -4.51 15.13 7.91
C GLY A 21 -5.11 14.37 6.72
N THR A 22 -6.14 13.53 6.92
CA THR A 22 -6.80 12.75 5.87
C THR A 22 -8.09 13.38 5.32
N SER A 23 -8.47 14.57 5.75
CA SER A 23 -9.66 15.30 5.30
C SER A 23 -9.33 16.69 4.74
N ASN A 24 -10.28 17.33 4.09
CA ASN A 24 -10.15 18.73 3.63
C ASN A 24 -8.86 19.01 2.83
N PHE A 25 -8.58 18.26 1.79
CA PHE A 25 -7.35 18.36 1.00
C PHE A 25 -6.06 18.02 1.78
N GLY A 26 -6.17 17.37 2.92
CA GLY A 26 -5.03 16.78 3.60
C GLY A 26 -4.40 15.70 2.71
N ALA A 27 -3.07 15.64 2.67
CA ALA A 27 -2.33 14.76 1.76
C ALA A 27 -1.73 13.53 2.49
N THR A 28 -2.25 13.18 3.68
CA THR A 28 -1.84 11.98 4.42
C THR A 28 -2.82 10.83 4.20
N ASN A 29 -2.40 9.62 4.52
CA ASN A 29 -3.25 8.43 4.52
C ASN A 29 -3.05 7.64 5.83
N PRO A 30 -4.07 6.87 6.28
CA PRO A 30 -4.01 6.13 7.54
C PRO A 30 -3.38 4.74 7.39
N GLY A 31 -2.79 4.44 6.25
CA GLY A 31 -2.30 3.10 5.92
C GLY A 31 -1.24 2.56 6.87
N ALA A 32 -1.10 1.24 6.87
CA ALA A 32 -0.04 0.57 7.60
C ALA A 32 1.31 0.86 6.95
N VAL A 33 2.24 1.43 7.71
CA VAL A 33 3.60 1.75 7.24
C VAL A 33 4.62 1.43 8.33
N TYR A 34 5.79 0.97 7.92
CA TYR A 34 6.97 0.82 8.76
C TYR A 34 7.75 2.15 8.80
N PRO A 35 8.49 2.50 9.87
CA PRO A 35 9.28 3.74 9.90
C PRO A 35 10.16 3.91 8.66
N ASN A 36 9.88 4.92 7.84
CA ASN A 36 10.50 5.17 6.55
C ASN A 36 10.38 3.99 5.55
N GLY A 37 9.36 3.15 5.65
CA GLY A 37 9.20 1.98 4.77
C GLY A 37 9.07 2.37 3.29
N MET A 38 9.65 1.54 2.41
CA MET A 38 9.43 1.55 0.96
C MET A 38 7.96 1.23 0.64
N VAL A 39 7.39 0.33 1.44
CA VAL A 39 5.99 -0.10 1.33
C VAL A 39 5.15 0.56 2.40
N SER A 40 3.98 1.04 1.99
CA SER A 40 2.89 1.41 2.86
C SER A 40 1.59 0.86 2.27
N VAL A 41 0.79 0.19 3.09
CA VAL A 41 -0.48 -0.39 2.65
C VAL A 41 -1.59 0.58 2.99
N SER A 42 -2.05 1.34 2.00
CA SER A 42 -3.08 2.36 2.20
C SER A 42 -4.42 1.92 1.62
N PRO A 43 -5.54 2.16 2.32
CA PRO A 43 -6.83 2.13 1.67
C PRO A 43 -6.83 3.05 0.45
N PHE A 44 -7.49 2.61 -0.63
CA PHE A 44 -7.66 3.38 -1.85
C PHE A 44 -9.14 3.64 -2.06
N ASN A 45 -9.56 4.88 -1.89
CA ASN A 45 -10.97 5.27 -1.94
C ASN A 45 -11.25 6.51 -2.81
N VAL A 46 -10.31 6.85 -3.71
CA VAL A 46 -10.38 8.07 -4.53
C VAL A 46 -10.75 7.77 -5.99
N MET A 47 -11.42 6.67 -6.25
CA MET A 47 -11.96 6.31 -7.56
C MET A 47 -13.15 5.35 -7.45
N GLY A 48 -13.88 5.19 -8.56
CA GLY A 48 -14.87 4.12 -8.76
C GLY A 48 -16.29 4.44 -8.33
N SER A 49 -16.56 5.63 -7.77
CA SER A 49 -17.93 6.02 -7.40
C SER A 49 -18.17 7.51 -7.56
N GLU A 50 -19.30 7.85 -8.16
CA GLU A 50 -19.79 9.25 -8.26
C GLU A 50 -20.20 9.81 -6.88
N ASP A 51 -20.45 8.94 -5.90
CA ASP A 51 -20.81 9.35 -4.52
C ASP A 51 -19.59 9.83 -3.72
N ASN A 52 -18.38 9.60 -4.21
CA ASN A 52 -17.17 10.09 -3.58
C ASN A 52 -17.07 11.62 -3.70
N ALA A 53 -16.75 12.29 -2.60
CA ALA A 53 -16.49 13.73 -2.59
C ALA A 53 -15.27 14.09 -3.45
N PHE A 54 -14.31 13.17 -3.58
CA PHE A 54 -13.09 13.31 -4.35
C PHE A 54 -12.87 12.06 -5.20
N ASP A 55 -12.86 12.22 -6.50
CA ASP A 55 -12.59 11.16 -7.46
C ASP A 55 -11.43 11.60 -8.37
N LYS A 56 -10.36 10.78 -8.46
CA LYS A 56 -9.15 11.10 -9.22
C LYS A 56 -9.40 11.26 -10.72
N ASP A 57 -10.45 10.62 -11.25
CA ASP A 57 -10.80 10.67 -12.67
C ASP A 57 -11.60 11.93 -13.04
N SER A 58 -12.29 12.52 -12.06
CA SER A 58 -13.06 13.75 -12.23
C SER A 58 -12.31 15.00 -11.82
N ARG A 59 -11.35 14.90 -10.90
CA ARG A 59 -10.50 16.01 -10.50
C ARG A 59 -9.17 15.55 -9.94
N TRP A 60 -8.19 16.42 -10.01
CA TRP A 60 -6.85 16.19 -9.50
C TRP A 60 -6.85 15.88 -7.98
N TRP A 61 -6.16 14.80 -7.60
CA TRP A 61 -6.02 14.34 -6.23
C TRP A 61 -4.65 13.71 -6.01
N SER A 62 -4.00 13.96 -4.88
CA SER A 62 -2.60 13.59 -4.65
C SER A 62 -2.38 12.42 -3.68
N THR A 63 -3.43 11.92 -3.04
CA THR A 63 -3.34 10.85 -2.03
C THR A 63 -4.31 9.72 -2.36
N PRO A 64 -3.98 8.47 -2.00
CA PRO A 64 -4.86 7.31 -2.26
C PRO A 64 -6.15 7.32 -1.42
N TYR A 65 -6.19 8.11 -0.38
CA TYR A 65 -7.27 8.10 0.61
C TYR A 65 -7.71 9.50 1.03
N THR A 66 -8.98 9.64 1.30
CA THR A 66 -9.55 10.75 2.07
C THR A 66 -10.70 10.24 2.94
N SER A 67 -10.78 10.71 4.19
CA SER A 67 -11.89 10.39 5.08
C SER A 67 -13.24 11.00 4.67
N ASP A 68 -13.24 11.84 3.63
CA ASP A 68 -14.46 12.44 3.07
C ASP A 68 -15.16 11.54 2.05
N ASN A 69 -14.52 10.42 1.64
CA ASN A 69 -15.05 9.44 0.69
C ASN A 69 -15.64 8.21 1.40
N CYS A 70 -16.49 7.48 0.69
CA CYS A 70 -17.25 6.35 1.24
C CYS A 70 -17.11 5.04 0.44
N PHE A 71 -16.35 5.03 -0.66
CA PHE A 71 -16.23 3.87 -1.55
C PHE A 71 -14.78 3.40 -1.65
N PHE A 72 -14.54 2.14 -1.30
CA PHE A 72 -13.24 1.50 -1.24
C PHE A 72 -13.02 0.62 -2.46
N THR A 73 -11.87 0.72 -3.12
CA THR A 73 -11.54 -0.04 -4.33
C THR A 73 -10.28 -0.89 -4.22
N GLY A 74 -9.65 -0.93 -3.07
CA GLY A 74 -8.50 -1.79 -2.79
C GLY A 74 -7.50 -1.19 -1.83
N PHE A 75 -6.43 -1.92 -1.59
CA PHE A 75 -5.24 -1.46 -0.89
C PHE A 75 -4.13 -1.16 -1.90
N SER A 76 -3.58 0.03 -1.87
CA SER A 76 -2.37 0.39 -2.62
C SER A 76 -1.12 0.16 -1.77
N HIS A 77 -0.02 -0.31 -2.40
CA HIS A 77 1.16 -0.82 -1.67
C HIS A 77 2.39 0.08 -1.73
N VAL A 78 2.39 1.08 -2.59
CA VAL A 78 3.46 2.08 -2.66
C VAL A 78 2.80 3.45 -2.68
N ASN A 79 3.00 4.23 -1.63
CA ASN A 79 2.32 5.50 -1.47
C ASN A 79 3.28 6.57 -0.97
N LEU A 80 3.02 7.82 -1.33
CA LEU A 80 3.58 8.99 -0.68
C LEU A 80 2.59 9.54 0.33
N SER A 81 3.09 10.22 1.34
CA SER A 81 2.30 10.91 2.36
C SER A 81 2.80 12.34 2.52
N GLY A 82 1.90 13.30 2.53
CA GLY A 82 2.21 14.72 2.69
C GLY A 82 2.58 15.44 1.40
N VAL A 83 2.57 14.80 0.23
CA VAL A 83 2.89 15.44 -1.04
C VAL A 83 1.67 16.04 -1.72
N GLY A 84 1.88 17.15 -2.42
CA GLY A 84 0.83 17.84 -3.16
C GLY A 84 0.66 17.41 -4.62
N CYS A 85 1.45 16.47 -5.14
CA CYS A 85 1.33 15.93 -6.50
C CYS A 85 0.97 14.45 -6.47
N PRO A 86 0.10 13.97 -7.37
CA PRO A 86 -0.20 12.54 -7.48
C PRO A 86 1.04 11.77 -7.93
N GLU A 87 1.37 10.72 -7.23
CA GLU A 87 2.44 9.78 -7.56
C GLU A 87 2.15 8.43 -6.90
N VAL A 88 2.55 7.36 -7.57
CA VAL A 88 2.38 5.99 -7.09
C VAL A 88 0.92 5.65 -6.70
N GLY A 89 0.62 5.20 -5.50
CA GLY A 89 -0.73 4.76 -5.12
C GLY A 89 -1.17 3.55 -5.95
N SER A 90 -0.29 2.59 -6.16
CA SER A 90 -0.44 1.51 -7.14
C SER A 90 -0.33 0.12 -6.52
N LEU A 91 -0.42 -0.92 -7.35
CA LEU A 91 -0.49 -2.32 -6.95
C LEU A 91 -1.71 -2.53 -6.03
N LEU A 92 -2.90 -2.31 -6.58
CA LEU A 92 -4.15 -2.34 -5.81
C LEU A 92 -4.61 -3.78 -5.60
N VAL A 93 -4.65 -4.22 -4.35
CA VAL A 93 -5.19 -5.53 -3.95
C VAL A 93 -6.60 -5.35 -3.39
N MET A 94 -7.57 -6.11 -3.92
CA MET A 94 -8.95 -6.05 -3.48
C MET A 94 -9.52 -7.46 -3.24
N PRO A 95 -9.99 -7.79 -2.03
CA PRO A 95 -10.75 -9.00 -1.79
C PRO A 95 -12.24 -8.80 -2.14
N THR A 96 -12.87 -9.81 -2.76
CA THR A 96 -14.30 -9.79 -3.08
C THR A 96 -14.96 -11.12 -2.77
N VAL A 97 -16.28 -11.15 -2.69
CA VAL A 97 -17.10 -12.37 -2.56
C VAL A 97 -18.11 -12.43 -3.69
N GLY A 98 -18.31 -13.63 -4.25
CA GLY A 98 -19.29 -13.87 -5.28
C GLY A 98 -18.70 -14.06 -6.67
N GLU A 99 -19.44 -13.67 -7.69
CA GLU A 99 -19.00 -13.76 -9.07
C GLU A 99 -17.80 -12.84 -9.33
N LEU A 100 -16.86 -13.31 -10.14
CA LEU A 100 -15.65 -12.55 -10.46
C LEU A 100 -16.00 -11.34 -11.34
N ASP A 101 -15.84 -10.14 -10.81
CA ASP A 101 -15.85 -8.88 -11.55
C ASP A 101 -14.46 -8.23 -11.42
N VAL A 102 -13.97 -7.62 -12.49
CA VAL A 102 -12.64 -7.00 -12.57
C VAL A 102 -12.70 -5.50 -12.90
N ASP A 103 -13.91 -4.95 -13.07
CA ASP A 103 -14.11 -3.52 -13.24
C ASP A 103 -14.22 -2.84 -11.86
N TYR A 104 -13.32 -1.92 -11.57
CA TYR A 104 -13.26 -1.26 -10.26
C TYR A 104 -14.50 -0.42 -9.92
N HIS A 105 -15.29 -0.02 -10.91
CA HIS A 105 -16.58 0.61 -10.68
C HIS A 105 -17.61 -0.35 -10.07
N ASN A 106 -17.45 -1.65 -10.31
CA ASN A 106 -18.37 -2.68 -9.86
C ASN A 106 -17.85 -3.42 -8.61
N TYR A 107 -16.56 -3.76 -8.58
CA TYR A 107 -16.00 -4.54 -7.48
C TYR A 107 -15.70 -3.73 -6.22
N GLY A 108 -15.77 -2.41 -6.27
CA GLY A 108 -15.59 -1.59 -5.06
C GLY A 108 -16.69 -1.81 -4.02
N SER A 109 -16.49 -1.33 -2.83
CA SER A 109 -17.38 -1.56 -1.69
C SER A 109 -17.55 -0.32 -0.82
N ALA A 110 -18.75 -0.11 -0.31
CA ALA A 110 -18.90 0.72 0.87
C ALA A 110 -18.13 0.10 2.05
N TYR A 111 -17.61 0.92 2.94
CA TYR A 111 -16.78 0.45 4.04
C TYR A 111 -17.10 1.17 5.36
N SER A 112 -16.68 0.57 6.47
CA SER A 112 -16.89 1.11 7.81
C SER A 112 -15.93 0.48 8.82
N GLY A 113 -15.92 0.99 10.05
CA GLY A 113 -15.20 0.38 11.15
C GLY A 113 -13.68 0.43 10.97
N GLU A 114 -13.18 1.52 10.39
CA GLU A 114 -11.74 1.72 10.22
C GLU A 114 -11.02 1.81 11.56
N VAL A 115 -9.91 1.10 11.65
CA VAL A 115 -8.97 1.20 12.77
C VAL A 115 -7.57 1.39 12.19
N ALA A 116 -6.86 2.40 12.65
CA ALA A 116 -5.48 2.66 12.24
C ALA A 116 -4.61 3.01 13.45
N HIS A 117 -3.43 2.44 13.48
CA HIS A 117 -2.35 2.81 14.38
C HIS A 117 -1.00 2.49 13.72
N PRO A 118 0.13 2.97 14.26
CA PRO A 118 1.42 2.76 13.63
C PRO A 118 1.70 1.29 13.26
N GLY A 119 1.88 1.03 11.97
CA GLY A 119 2.15 -0.31 11.44
C GLY A 119 0.93 -1.20 11.20
N TYR A 120 -0.30 -0.69 11.39
CA TYR A 120 -1.51 -1.48 11.22
C TYR A 120 -2.69 -0.64 10.72
N TYR A 121 -3.50 -1.26 9.86
CA TYR A 121 -4.78 -0.72 9.43
C TYR A 121 -5.80 -1.85 9.28
N SER A 122 -7.06 -1.59 9.58
CA SER A 122 -8.17 -2.51 9.28
C SER A 122 -9.44 -1.76 8.91
N VAL A 123 -10.32 -2.45 8.16
CA VAL A 123 -11.59 -1.93 7.66
C VAL A 123 -12.58 -3.07 7.40
N ASN A 124 -13.87 -2.79 7.54
CA ASN A 124 -14.94 -3.70 7.13
C ASN A 124 -15.49 -3.29 5.76
N LEU A 125 -15.37 -4.17 4.77
CA LEU A 125 -15.94 -4.03 3.43
C LEU A 125 -17.40 -4.49 3.46
N ALA A 126 -18.32 -3.54 3.60
CA ALA A 126 -19.73 -3.82 3.88
C ALA A 126 -20.45 -4.57 2.73
N GLY A 127 -20.06 -4.32 1.47
CA GLY A 127 -20.62 -5.01 0.31
C GLY A 127 -20.32 -6.50 0.23
N TYR A 128 -19.29 -6.94 0.96
CA TYR A 128 -18.78 -8.33 0.90
C TYR A 128 -18.78 -9.05 2.24
N GLY A 129 -19.04 -8.37 3.35
CA GLY A 129 -18.88 -8.97 4.68
C GLY A 129 -17.43 -9.40 4.96
N ILE A 130 -16.44 -8.63 4.51
CA ILE A 130 -15.03 -8.93 4.69
C ILE A 130 -14.44 -7.95 5.70
N THR A 131 -13.74 -8.47 6.70
CA THR A 131 -12.78 -7.66 7.49
C THR A 131 -11.43 -7.78 6.82
N ALA A 132 -10.90 -6.65 6.37
CA ALA A 132 -9.59 -6.55 5.74
C ALA A 132 -8.61 -5.86 6.70
N GLU A 133 -7.45 -6.49 6.92
CA GLU A 133 -6.39 -6.04 7.80
C GLU A 133 -5.08 -5.94 7.03
N ALA A 134 -4.25 -4.96 7.34
CA ALA A 134 -2.97 -4.75 6.69
C ALA A 134 -1.87 -4.40 7.69
N SER A 135 -0.67 -4.87 7.42
CA SER A 135 0.57 -4.48 8.09
C SER A 135 1.73 -4.47 7.10
N ALA A 136 2.85 -3.86 7.49
CA ALA A 136 4.01 -3.72 6.62
C ALA A 136 5.32 -3.89 7.38
N THR A 137 6.34 -4.34 6.65
CA THR A 137 7.77 -4.22 7.01
C THR A 137 8.40 -3.10 6.17
N ALA A 138 9.70 -2.97 6.18
CA ALA A 138 10.37 -1.90 5.42
C ALA A 138 10.10 -1.98 3.90
N ARG A 139 9.99 -3.18 3.32
CA ARG A 139 9.90 -3.41 1.87
C ARG A 139 8.79 -4.38 1.46
N THR A 140 7.97 -4.80 2.43
CA THR A 140 6.94 -5.80 2.16
C THR A 140 5.63 -5.48 2.86
N ALA A 141 4.53 -5.98 2.31
CA ALA A 141 3.19 -5.90 2.87
C ALA A 141 2.66 -7.28 3.24
N VAL A 142 1.80 -7.33 4.23
CA VAL A 142 0.96 -8.47 4.54
C VAL A 142 -0.47 -8.00 4.76
N GLU A 143 -1.41 -8.69 4.13
CA GLU A 143 -2.85 -8.45 4.26
C GLU A 143 -3.53 -9.73 4.71
N ARG A 144 -4.54 -9.59 5.55
CA ARG A 144 -5.40 -10.70 5.99
C ARG A 144 -6.86 -10.33 5.75
N PHE A 145 -7.55 -11.17 4.99
CA PHE A 145 -8.95 -11.00 4.64
C PHE A 145 -9.77 -12.08 5.35
N THR A 146 -10.65 -11.66 6.26
CA THR A 146 -11.54 -12.55 7.00
C THR A 146 -12.94 -12.46 6.40
N PHE A 147 -13.46 -13.58 5.88
CA PHE A 147 -14.76 -13.70 5.22
C PHE A 147 -15.83 -14.05 6.24
N ALA A 148 -16.53 -13.05 6.78
CA ALA A 148 -17.44 -13.23 7.92
C ALA A 148 -18.60 -14.20 7.61
N GLU A 149 -19.17 -14.14 6.41
CA GLU A 149 -20.30 -14.98 5.98
C GLU A 149 -19.89 -16.14 5.08
N GLY A 150 -18.63 -16.18 4.65
CA GLY A 150 -18.13 -17.13 3.66
C GLY A 150 -18.58 -16.79 2.24
N GLY A 151 -18.52 -17.76 1.32
CA GLY A 151 -18.90 -17.64 -0.09
C GLY A 151 -17.73 -17.81 -1.05
N VAL A 152 -17.93 -17.53 -2.34
CA VAL A 152 -16.86 -17.64 -3.35
C VAL A 152 -15.89 -16.48 -3.18
N ALA A 153 -14.72 -16.75 -2.61
CA ALA A 153 -13.70 -15.75 -2.31
C ALA A 153 -12.80 -15.47 -3.52
N ASN A 154 -12.57 -14.19 -3.79
CA ASN A 154 -11.60 -13.74 -4.80
C ASN A 154 -10.62 -12.75 -4.18
N VAL A 155 -9.42 -12.69 -4.77
CA VAL A 155 -8.42 -11.64 -4.53
C VAL A 155 -7.94 -11.12 -5.89
N LEU A 156 -8.09 -9.83 -6.08
CA LEU A 156 -7.75 -9.11 -7.31
C LEU A 156 -6.46 -8.30 -7.09
N LEU A 157 -5.55 -8.30 -8.06
CA LEU A 157 -4.44 -7.36 -8.15
C LEU A 157 -4.63 -6.50 -9.39
N ASN A 158 -4.98 -5.24 -9.22
CA ASN A 158 -5.13 -4.28 -10.29
C ASN A 158 -3.79 -3.55 -10.52
N LEU A 159 -3.27 -3.65 -11.74
CA LEU A 159 -2.04 -3.01 -12.20
C LEU A 159 -2.31 -1.84 -13.17
N GLY A 160 -3.55 -1.65 -13.56
CA GLY A 160 -3.98 -0.56 -14.44
C GLY A 160 -4.19 0.75 -13.68
N GLU A 161 -4.65 0.69 -12.44
CA GLU A 161 -5.08 1.85 -11.69
C GLU A 161 -4.05 2.32 -10.66
N GLY A 162 -4.07 3.62 -10.34
CA GLY A 162 -3.23 4.29 -9.36
C GLY A 162 -3.47 5.81 -9.37
N LEU A 163 -2.66 6.57 -8.65
CA LEU A 163 -2.79 8.03 -8.59
C LEU A 163 -2.19 8.73 -9.81
N SER A 164 -1.14 8.16 -10.39
CA SER A 164 -0.50 8.68 -11.60
C SER A 164 -0.92 7.89 -12.84
N ASN A 165 -0.69 8.47 -14.01
CA ASN A 165 -1.00 7.84 -15.28
C ASN A 165 -0.25 6.52 -15.46
N GLU A 166 -0.92 5.56 -16.08
CA GLU A 166 -0.32 4.30 -16.48
C GLU A 166 0.65 4.51 -17.63
N THR A 167 1.79 3.85 -17.54
CA THR A 167 2.78 3.79 -18.63
C THR A 167 3.08 2.36 -19.05
N GLY A 168 2.35 1.40 -18.49
CA GLY A 168 2.42 -0.01 -18.79
C GLY A 168 2.73 -0.86 -17.56
N ALA A 169 2.33 -2.13 -17.65
CA ALA A 169 2.61 -3.14 -16.66
C ALA A 169 2.81 -4.51 -17.32
N TRP A 170 3.40 -5.43 -16.59
CA TRP A 170 3.36 -6.85 -16.92
C TRP A 170 3.22 -7.67 -15.64
N VAL A 171 2.61 -8.85 -15.76
CA VAL A 171 2.47 -9.82 -14.68
C VAL A 171 2.65 -11.23 -15.21
N ARG A 172 3.33 -12.07 -14.44
CA ARG A 172 3.63 -13.45 -14.77
C ARG A 172 3.27 -14.38 -13.60
N LYS A 173 2.64 -15.50 -13.94
CA LYS A 173 2.42 -16.58 -12.97
C LYS A 173 3.72 -17.38 -12.80
N VAL A 174 4.17 -17.50 -11.54
CA VAL A 174 5.37 -18.27 -11.17
C VAL A 174 4.98 -19.65 -10.67
N SER A 175 3.96 -19.71 -9.80
CA SER A 175 3.41 -20.95 -9.24
C SER A 175 1.89 -20.81 -9.07
N PRO A 176 1.17 -21.84 -8.59
CA PRO A 176 -0.25 -21.68 -8.27
C PRO A 176 -0.53 -20.53 -7.28
N THR A 177 0.39 -20.29 -6.35
CA THR A 177 0.23 -19.31 -5.26
C THR A 177 1.11 -18.08 -5.38
N GLU A 178 1.92 -17.95 -6.45
CA GLU A 178 2.85 -16.83 -6.63
C GLU A 178 2.76 -16.23 -8.02
N ILE A 179 2.69 -14.91 -8.05
CA ILE A 179 2.85 -14.09 -9.24
C ILE A 179 3.95 -13.05 -9.01
N GLU A 180 4.53 -12.58 -10.12
CA GLU A 180 5.49 -11.50 -10.12
C GLU A 180 5.24 -10.57 -11.29
N GLY A 181 5.73 -9.34 -11.20
CA GLY A 181 5.53 -8.39 -12.26
C GLY A 181 6.19 -7.05 -12.02
N CYS A 182 5.80 -6.11 -12.87
CA CYS A 182 6.26 -4.73 -12.80
C CYS A 182 5.13 -3.81 -13.26
N ARG A 183 5.01 -2.68 -12.60
CA ARG A 183 4.25 -1.55 -13.11
C ARG A 183 5.19 -0.37 -13.34
N LEU A 184 5.13 0.23 -14.53
CA LEU A 184 5.78 1.50 -14.81
C LEU A 184 4.93 2.62 -14.21
N GLN A 185 5.51 3.33 -13.27
CA GLN A 185 4.93 4.54 -12.68
C GLN A 185 5.43 5.76 -13.43
N GLY A 186 4.66 6.78 -13.52
CA GLY A 186 5.08 8.04 -14.11
C GLY A 186 3.99 9.06 -13.98
N THR A 187 4.33 9.99 -14.27
CA THR A 187 4.54 11.37 -14.70
C THR A 187 4.35 12.32 -13.52
N PHE A 188 5.12 12.12 -12.46
CA PHE A 188 5.11 12.98 -11.27
C PHE A 188 5.05 14.45 -11.63
N CYS A 189 4.05 15.16 -11.11
CA CYS A 189 3.80 16.58 -11.40
C CYS A 189 3.80 16.89 -12.91
N TYR A 190 3.23 16.00 -13.74
CA TYR A 190 3.14 16.13 -15.20
C TYR A 190 4.50 16.10 -15.93
N ASN A 191 5.57 15.60 -15.29
CA ASN A 191 6.85 15.39 -15.94
C ASN A 191 6.87 14.08 -16.73
N PRO A 192 6.81 14.09 -18.07
CA PRO A 192 6.75 12.87 -18.87
C PRO A 192 8.06 12.04 -18.80
N GLY A 193 9.14 12.62 -18.33
CA GLY A 193 10.41 11.92 -18.11
C GLY A 193 10.52 11.22 -16.77
N ALA A 194 9.59 11.48 -15.84
CA ALA A 194 9.58 10.84 -14.52
C ALA A 194 8.86 9.47 -14.57
N VAL A 195 9.46 8.50 -15.27
CA VAL A 195 8.94 7.13 -15.37
C VAL A 195 9.94 6.18 -14.74
N PHE A 196 9.45 5.32 -13.83
CA PHE A 196 10.28 4.34 -13.14
C PHE A 196 9.52 3.03 -12.89
N PRO A 197 10.21 1.88 -12.83
CA PRO A 197 9.58 0.61 -12.55
C PRO A 197 9.31 0.41 -11.06
N VAL A 198 8.18 -0.23 -10.75
CA VAL A 198 7.89 -0.82 -9.44
C VAL A 198 7.71 -2.32 -9.66
N TYR A 199 8.71 -3.09 -9.28
CA TYR A 199 8.67 -4.54 -9.34
C TYR A 199 8.00 -5.10 -8.10
N PHE A 200 7.28 -6.21 -8.27
CA PHE A 200 6.60 -6.87 -7.17
C PHE A 200 6.65 -8.40 -7.29
N VAL A 201 6.55 -9.05 -6.14
CA VAL A 201 6.21 -10.46 -5.99
C VAL A 201 5.04 -10.55 -5.02
N MET A 202 3.95 -11.22 -5.43
CA MET A 202 2.77 -11.42 -4.60
C MET A 202 2.53 -12.91 -4.38
N ARG A 203 2.27 -13.30 -3.13
CA ARG A 203 1.96 -14.66 -2.70
C ARG A 203 0.63 -14.71 -1.98
N VAL A 204 -0.12 -15.77 -2.21
CA VAL A 204 -1.30 -16.14 -1.42
C VAL A 204 -0.98 -17.39 -0.60
N ASP A 205 -1.57 -17.51 0.59
CA ASP A 205 -1.26 -18.55 1.58
C ASP A 205 -1.78 -19.94 1.22
N ARG A 206 -2.62 -20.03 0.19
CA ARG A 206 -3.22 -21.30 -0.26
C ARG A 206 -3.39 -21.34 -1.77
N GLU A 207 -3.49 -22.56 -2.31
CA GLU A 207 -3.74 -22.77 -3.73
C GLU A 207 -5.15 -22.34 -4.11
N PRO A 208 -5.32 -21.47 -5.12
CA PRO A 208 -6.63 -21.04 -5.59
C PRO A 208 -7.29 -22.12 -6.43
N ALA A 209 -8.63 -22.19 -6.43
CA ALA A 209 -9.43 -23.02 -7.31
C ALA A 209 -9.32 -22.57 -8.78
N GLY A 210 -9.02 -21.29 -9.02
CA GLY A 210 -8.79 -20.72 -10.33
C GLY A 210 -8.01 -19.41 -10.25
N CYS A 211 -7.33 -19.09 -11.33
CA CYS A 211 -6.59 -17.84 -11.44
C CYS A 211 -6.41 -17.43 -12.91
N GLY A 212 -6.03 -16.18 -13.15
CA GLY A 212 -5.79 -15.70 -14.49
C GLY A 212 -5.59 -14.19 -14.54
N PHE A 213 -5.62 -13.67 -15.75
CA PHE A 213 -5.40 -12.28 -16.07
C PHE A 213 -6.68 -11.62 -16.52
N TRP A 214 -6.75 -10.30 -16.39
CA TRP A 214 -7.65 -9.48 -17.17
C TRP A 214 -6.87 -8.37 -17.88
N LYS A 215 -7.44 -7.87 -18.95
CA LYS A 215 -6.87 -6.75 -19.69
C LYS A 215 -8.00 -5.94 -20.34
N LYS A 216 -7.90 -4.62 -20.26
CA LYS A 216 -8.79 -3.72 -20.97
C LYS A 216 -8.69 -3.93 -22.47
N GLN A 217 -9.82 -4.01 -23.13
CA GLN A 217 -9.83 -4.12 -24.58
C GLN A 217 -9.56 -2.75 -25.21
N ARG A 218 -8.65 -2.71 -26.16
CA ARG A 218 -8.41 -1.49 -26.92
C ARG A 218 -9.60 -1.23 -27.85
N GLU A 219 -10.10 0.00 -27.85
CA GLU A 219 -11.01 0.46 -28.87
C GLU A 219 -10.30 0.38 -30.23
N MET A 220 -10.90 -0.34 -31.19
CA MET A 220 -10.41 -0.33 -32.57
C MET A 220 -10.91 0.94 -33.25
N LYS A 221 -10.01 1.82 -33.67
CA LYS A 221 -10.37 3.01 -34.45
C LYS A 221 -11.20 2.61 -35.67
N GLY A 222 -12.41 3.18 -35.78
CA GLY A 222 -13.33 2.96 -36.90
C GLY A 222 -14.31 1.79 -36.75
N VAL A 223 -14.31 1.12 -35.59
CA VAL A 223 -15.36 0.19 -35.20
C VAL A 223 -16.17 0.86 -34.10
N GLU A 224 -17.40 1.25 -34.40
CA GLU A 224 -18.38 1.60 -33.37
C GLU A 224 -18.74 0.31 -32.63
N ALA A 225 -18.04 0.07 -31.51
CA ALA A 225 -18.45 -0.95 -30.58
C ALA A 225 -19.48 -0.30 -29.64
N GLU A 226 -20.72 -0.74 -29.68
CA GLU A 226 -21.62 -0.49 -28.57
C GLU A 226 -21.10 -1.25 -27.34
N TRP A 227 -20.43 -0.54 -26.47
CA TRP A 227 -20.00 -1.05 -25.19
C TRP A 227 -21.21 -1.02 -24.25
N THR A 228 -21.89 -2.14 -24.13
CA THR A 228 -22.85 -2.30 -23.05
C THR A 228 -22.08 -2.61 -21.76
N PRO A 229 -22.59 -2.27 -20.58
CA PRO A 229 -22.00 -2.69 -19.30
C PRO A 229 -21.68 -4.19 -19.24
N ASP A 230 -22.46 -5.00 -19.93
CA ASP A 230 -22.31 -6.46 -19.99
C ASP A 230 -21.32 -6.94 -21.08
N SER A 231 -20.93 -6.09 -22.05
CA SER A 231 -20.04 -6.50 -23.14
C SER A 231 -18.54 -6.43 -22.78
N GLY A 232 -18.24 -6.10 -21.53
CA GLY A 232 -16.91 -6.27 -20.94
C GLY A 232 -15.88 -5.28 -21.45
N LYS A 233 -15.75 -4.15 -20.78
CA LYS A 233 -14.61 -3.24 -20.85
C LYS A 233 -13.29 -4.02 -20.71
N TYR A 234 -13.31 -5.12 -19.96
CA TYR A 234 -12.19 -6.01 -19.72
C TYR A 234 -12.43 -7.42 -20.27
N LYS A 235 -11.39 -8.01 -20.84
CA LYS A 235 -11.36 -9.42 -21.22
C LYS A 235 -10.66 -10.23 -20.13
N ILE A 236 -11.35 -11.25 -19.62
CA ILE A 236 -10.82 -12.20 -18.64
C ILE A 236 -10.17 -13.38 -19.36
N TYR A 237 -8.95 -13.69 -19.01
CA TYR A 237 -8.15 -14.78 -19.55
C TYR A 237 -7.98 -15.86 -18.47
N ARG A 238 -8.62 -17.01 -18.67
CA ARG A 238 -8.48 -18.20 -17.84
C ARG A 238 -7.48 -19.14 -18.49
N ASN A 239 -6.54 -19.66 -17.72
CA ASN A 239 -5.54 -20.62 -18.22
C ASN A 239 -4.70 -20.12 -19.41
N TYR A 240 -4.58 -18.81 -19.58
CA TYR A 240 -3.78 -18.20 -20.63
C TYR A 240 -2.35 -18.06 -20.16
N GLY A 241 -1.41 -18.50 -21.01
CA GLY A 241 0.01 -18.22 -20.97
C GLY A 241 0.69 -18.06 -19.60
N ARG A 242 1.95 -17.67 -19.64
CA ARG A 242 2.73 -17.42 -18.42
C ARG A 242 2.85 -15.95 -18.05
N GLU A 243 2.61 -15.06 -19.02
CA GLU A 243 2.83 -13.60 -18.88
C GLU A 243 1.80 -12.81 -19.66
N MET A 244 1.39 -11.67 -19.11
CA MET A 244 0.52 -10.69 -19.75
C MET A 244 1.14 -9.30 -19.57
N GLY A 245 1.18 -8.52 -20.66
CA GLY A 245 1.65 -7.14 -20.64
C GLY A 245 0.65 -6.16 -21.26
N GLY A 246 0.67 -4.93 -20.84
CA GLY A 246 -0.18 -3.83 -21.35
C GLY A 246 -0.36 -2.68 -20.38
N ASP A 247 -1.24 -1.75 -20.71
CA ASP A 247 -1.43 -0.53 -19.96
C ASP A 247 -2.41 -0.73 -18.78
N ASP A 248 -3.58 -1.32 -19.04
CA ASP A 248 -4.62 -1.55 -18.04
C ASP A 248 -4.90 -3.06 -17.97
N LEU A 249 -4.32 -3.70 -16.96
CA LEU A 249 -4.41 -5.13 -16.73
C LEU A 249 -4.31 -5.48 -15.26
N GLY A 250 -4.63 -6.72 -14.94
CA GLY A 250 -4.46 -7.24 -13.59
C GLY A 250 -4.47 -8.77 -13.54
N TYR A 251 -4.40 -9.28 -12.33
CA TYR A 251 -4.42 -10.69 -12.02
C TYR A 251 -5.46 -11.02 -10.95
N TRP A 252 -6.14 -12.16 -11.10
CA TRP A 252 -7.15 -12.60 -10.15
C TRP A 252 -6.86 -14.01 -9.65
N PHE A 253 -7.19 -14.24 -8.37
CA PHE A 253 -7.27 -15.53 -7.73
C PHE A 253 -8.71 -15.76 -7.27
N THR A 254 -9.26 -16.94 -7.53
CA THR A 254 -10.54 -17.40 -6.97
C THR A 254 -10.28 -18.64 -6.13
N PHE A 255 -10.68 -18.61 -4.87
CA PHE A 255 -10.43 -19.69 -3.92
C PHE A 255 -11.59 -20.69 -3.80
N GLY A 256 -12.69 -20.46 -4.53
CA GLY A 256 -13.93 -21.22 -4.39
C GLY A 256 -14.68 -20.82 -3.13
N GLU A 257 -15.59 -21.70 -2.70
CA GLU A 257 -16.35 -21.49 -1.46
C GLU A 257 -15.43 -21.56 -0.24
N VAL A 258 -15.41 -20.49 0.53
CA VAL A 258 -14.76 -20.43 1.85
C VAL A 258 -15.82 -20.43 2.96
N ALA A 259 -15.47 -21.00 4.10
CA ALA A 259 -16.39 -21.07 5.25
C ALA A 259 -16.50 -19.71 5.96
N PRO A 260 -17.60 -19.45 6.69
CA PRO A 260 -17.71 -18.27 7.54
C PRO A 260 -16.53 -18.16 8.53
N GLY A 261 -15.90 -16.98 8.58
CA GLY A 261 -14.74 -16.69 9.40
C GLY A 261 -13.41 -17.21 8.84
N GLU A 262 -13.40 -17.82 7.66
CA GLU A 262 -12.16 -18.26 7.00
C GLU A 262 -11.32 -17.08 6.56
N GLN A 263 -10.00 -17.25 6.58
CA GLN A 263 -9.03 -16.21 6.29
C GLN A 263 -8.19 -16.54 5.05
N ILE A 264 -7.86 -15.54 4.28
CA ILE A 264 -6.87 -15.61 3.20
C ILE A 264 -5.81 -14.55 3.49
N VAL A 265 -4.53 -14.97 3.45
CA VAL A 265 -3.39 -14.09 3.67
C VAL A 265 -2.68 -13.82 2.34
N VAL A 266 -2.45 -12.55 2.07
CA VAL A 266 -1.69 -12.07 0.92
C VAL A 266 -0.40 -11.44 1.42
N ARG A 267 0.70 -11.71 0.72
CA ARG A 267 2.01 -11.13 0.98
C ARG A 267 2.55 -10.51 -0.30
N LEU A 268 3.09 -9.31 -0.20
CA LEU A 268 3.61 -8.58 -1.34
C LEU A 268 4.98 -7.99 -1.00
N GLY A 269 6.00 -8.34 -1.79
CA GLY A 269 7.33 -7.73 -1.74
C GLY A 269 7.50 -6.76 -2.91
N VAL A 270 8.17 -5.64 -2.66
CA VAL A 270 8.41 -4.58 -3.62
C VAL A 270 9.90 -4.32 -3.78
N SER A 271 10.31 -3.93 -4.98
CA SER A 271 11.64 -3.40 -5.30
C SER A 271 11.56 -2.40 -6.44
N PHE A 272 12.45 -1.42 -6.45
CA PHE A 272 12.65 -0.52 -7.60
C PHE A 272 13.80 -1.00 -8.52
N VAL A 273 14.39 -2.17 -8.22
CA VAL A 273 15.52 -2.75 -8.96
C VAL A 273 15.11 -3.93 -9.83
N SER A 274 14.47 -4.94 -9.24
CA SER A 274 14.08 -6.16 -9.97
C SER A 274 13.04 -7.01 -9.23
N VAL A 275 12.43 -7.97 -9.94
CA VAL A 275 11.54 -8.96 -9.31
C VAL A 275 12.31 -9.91 -8.38
N GLU A 276 13.58 -10.20 -8.67
CA GLU A 276 14.45 -11.01 -7.84
C GLU A 276 14.66 -10.33 -6.48
N ASN A 277 14.93 -9.04 -6.48
CA ASN A 277 15.07 -8.24 -5.25
C ASN A 277 13.74 -8.13 -4.48
N ALA A 278 12.62 -7.94 -5.17
CA ALA A 278 11.29 -7.96 -4.53
C ALA A 278 11.03 -9.30 -3.82
N ARG A 279 11.43 -10.42 -4.44
CA ARG A 279 11.34 -11.76 -3.86
C ARG A 279 12.28 -11.94 -2.67
N GLU A 280 13.51 -11.43 -2.77
CA GLU A 280 14.47 -11.47 -1.68
C GLU A 280 13.97 -10.65 -0.48
N ASN A 281 13.49 -9.43 -0.70
CA ASN A 281 12.87 -8.59 0.32
C ASN A 281 11.76 -9.35 1.05
N LEU A 282 10.84 -9.97 0.31
CA LEU A 282 9.74 -10.75 0.88
C LEU A 282 10.25 -11.94 1.72
N SER A 283 11.24 -12.67 1.20
CA SER A 283 11.77 -13.85 1.85
C SER A 283 12.60 -13.53 3.10
N VAL A 284 13.28 -12.39 3.12
CA VAL A 284 14.11 -11.95 4.26
C VAL A 284 13.27 -11.33 5.36
N GLU A 285 12.32 -10.45 4.98
CA GLU A 285 11.60 -9.64 5.97
C GLU A 285 10.39 -10.35 6.57
N GLN A 286 9.70 -11.20 5.82
CA GLN A 286 8.52 -11.91 6.33
C GLN A 286 8.82 -13.36 6.73
N LYS A 287 9.75 -14.05 6.07
CA LYS A 287 10.08 -15.46 6.35
C LYS A 287 8.80 -16.30 6.52
N ASP A 288 8.71 -16.99 7.66
CA ASP A 288 7.56 -17.82 8.08
C ASP A 288 6.68 -17.10 9.12
N LEU A 289 6.83 -15.77 9.29
CA LEU A 289 6.08 -15.02 10.28
C LEU A 289 4.60 -14.96 9.92
N SER A 290 3.74 -15.09 10.92
CA SER A 290 2.32 -14.85 10.81
C SER A 290 2.01 -13.37 10.64
N PHE A 291 0.77 -13.05 10.22
CA PHE A 291 0.28 -11.66 10.17
C PHE A 291 0.46 -10.95 11.52
N ASP A 292 0.07 -11.61 12.62
CA ASP A 292 0.09 -11.02 13.96
C ASP A 292 1.52 -10.77 14.46
N GLU A 293 2.49 -11.63 14.10
CA GLU A 293 3.90 -11.41 14.41
C GLU A 293 4.48 -10.22 13.65
N ILE A 294 4.12 -10.05 12.37
CA ILE A 294 4.55 -8.90 11.56
C ILE A 294 3.96 -7.61 12.12
N ALA A 295 2.65 -7.59 12.39
CA ALA A 295 1.97 -6.43 12.96
C ALA A 295 2.54 -6.04 14.33
N SER A 296 2.81 -7.04 15.18
CA SER A 296 3.42 -6.81 16.50
C SER A 296 4.85 -6.27 16.38
N ALA A 297 5.65 -6.78 15.45
CA ALA A 297 7.00 -6.30 15.19
C ALA A 297 6.99 -4.86 14.66
N ALA A 298 6.08 -4.52 13.77
CA ALA A 298 5.89 -3.16 13.25
C ALA A 298 5.52 -2.18 14.38
N ALA A 299 4.57 -2.55 15.23
CA ALA A 299 4.16 -1.75 16.39
C ALA A 299 5.32 -1.54 17.38
N ALA A 300 6.11 -2.59 17.67
CA ALA A 300 7.29 -2.50 18.54
C ALA A 300 8.35 -1.57 17.98
N THR A 301 8.60 -1.62 16.67
CA THR A 301 9.56 -0.71 16.01
C THR A 301 9.07 0.74 16.06
N TRP A 302 7.79 0.99 15.86
CA TRP A 302 7.23 2.33 16.02
C TRP A 302 7.35 2.84 17.46
N GLU A 303 7.08 1.98 18.47
CA GLU A 303 7.24 2.34 19.88
C GLU A 303 8.70 2.71 20.20
N GLU A 304 9.67 1.96 19.69
CA GLU A 304 11.10 2.27 19.82
C GLU A 304 11.43 3.66 19.24
N HIS A 305 10.97 3.94 18.02
CA HIS A 305 11.23 5.24 17.38
C HIS A 305 10.55 6.39 18.11
N LEU A 306 9.28 6.28 18.46
CA LEU A 306 8.55 7.33 19.18
C LEU A 306 9.12 7.56 20.58
N SER A 307 9.64 6.53 21.24
CA SER A 307 10.21 6.62 22.58
C SER A 307 11.52 7.40 22.68
N ARG A 308 12.11 7.80 21.55
CA ARG A 308 13.30 8.69 21.54
C ARG A 308 13.00 10.10 22.04
N ILE A 309 11.74 10.54 21.95
CA ILE A 309 11.27 11.76 22.59
C ILE A 309 10.12 11.40 23.52
N LYS A 310 10.36 11.53 24.81
CA LYS A 310 9.34 11.34 25.85
C LYS A 310 8.90 12.67 26.38
N VAL A 311 7.61 12.97 26.25
CA VAL A 311 7.00 14.18 26.79
C VAL A 311 6.06 13.79 27.93
N GLU A 312 5.96 14.66 28.94
CA GLU A 312 5.08 14.49 30.08
C GLU A 312 4.26 15.77 30.25
N GLY A 313 3.03 15.61 30.71
CA GLY A 313 2.09 16.73 30.91
C GLY A 313 1.26 17.05 29.68
N GLY A 314 0.52 18.15 29.73
CA GLY A 314 -0.46 18.49 28.71
C GLY A 314 -1.76 17.67 28.81
N THR A 315 -2.64 17.85 27.84
CA THR A 315 -3.88 17.08 27.69
C THR A 315 -3.63 15.84 26.83
N GLU A 316 -4.56 14.90 26.83
CA GLU A 316 -4.54 13.74 25.92
C GLU A 316 -4.47 14.18 24.45
N ARG A 317 -5.18 15.26 24.10
CA ARG A 317 -5.12 15.86 22.78
C ARG A 317 -3.72 16.39 22.44
N ASP A 318 -3.04 17.02 23.41
CA ASP A 318 -1.66 17.51 23.16
C ASP A 318 -0.71 16.35 22.92
N MET A 319 -0.83 15.25 23.66
CA MET A 319 -0.08 14.02 23.44
C MET A 319 -0.37 13.41 22.07
N GLN A 320 -1.64 13.35 21.67
CA GLN A 320 -2.04 12.86 20.35
C GLN A 320 -1.45 13.71 19.22
N VAL A 321 -1.55 15.04 19.32
CA VAL A 321 -0.98 15.94 18.30
C VAL A 321 0.54 15.79 18.22
N PHE A 322 1.22 15.74 19.38
CA PHE A 322 2.67 15.61 19.42
C PHE A 322 3.16 14.30 18.80
N TYR A 323 2.63 13.16 19.26
CA TYR A 323 3.10 11.86 18.78
C TYR A 323 2.65 11.56 17.35
N THR A 324 1.51 12.08 16.89
CA THR A 324 1.11 12.00 15.49
C THR A 324 2.03 12.84 14.60
N ALA A 325 2.42 14.04 15.03
CA ALA A 325 3.38 14.86 14.30
C ALA A 325 4.75 14.16 14.23
N LEU A 326 5.23 13.58 15.32
CA LEU A 326 6.48 12.81 15.35
C LEU A 326 6.42 11.58 14.43
N TYR A 327 5.31 10.85 14.46
CA TYR A 327 5.03 9.74 13.54
C TYR A 327 5.13 10.18 12.07
N HIS A 328 4.51 11.29 11.68
CA HIS A 328 4.55 11.81 10.32
C HIS A 328 5.97 12.15 9.85
N THR A 329 6.88 12.55 10.75
CA THR A 329 8.28 12.84 10.38
C THR A 329 9.08 11.59 9.97
N LEU A 330 8.56 10.40 10.25
CA LEU A 330 9.20 9.12 9.97
C LEU A 330 8.49 8.31 8.87
N ILE A 331 7.54 8.89 8.16
CA ILE A 331 6.89 8.23 7.03
C ILE A 331 7.69 8.47 5.74
N HIS A 332 8.20 9.67 5.54
CA HIS A 332 8.95 10.06 4.34
C HIS A 332 10.22 10.82 4.73
N PRO A 333 11.37 10.66 4.00
CA PRO A 333 11.57 9.86 2.81
C PRO A 333 11.52 8.36 3.07
N SER A 334 11.05 7.61 2.10
CA SER A 334 11.02 6.15 2.16
C SER A 334 12.38 5.54 1.84
N VAL A 335 12.67 4.38 2.41
CA VAL A 335 13.79 3.54 2.00
C VAL A 335 13.68 3.23 0.51
N LEU A 336 14.78 3.39 -0.23
CA LEU A 336 14.89 3.10 -1.67
C LEU A 336 15.71 1.83 -1.92
N SER A 337 16.67 1.53 -1.06
CA SER A 337 17.50 0.33 -1.21
C SER A 337 16.77 -0.93 -0.77
N ASP A 338 16.98 -2.02 -1.49
CA ASP A 338 16.55 -3.36 -1.14
C ASP A 338 17.31 -3.93 0.07
N CYS A 339 16.88 -5.05 0.61
CA CYS A 339 17.51 -5.67 1.79
C CYS A 339 18.96 -6.12 1.54
N ASN A 340 19.31 -6.37 0.28
CA ASN A 340 20.69 -6.66 -0.15
C ASN A 340 21.54 -5.38 -0.41
N GLY A 341 20.96 -4.20 -0.19
CA GLY A 341 21.61 -2.90 -0.35
C GLY A 341 21.62 -2.33 -1.77
N GLN A 342 21.03 -3.00 -2.75
CA GLN A 342 20.91 -2.48 -4.11
C GLN A 342 19.84 -1.38 -4.20
N TYR A 343 20.07 -0.38 -5.06
CA TYR A 343 19.11 0.67 -5.35
C TYR A 343 19.27 1.21 -6.78
N PRO A 344 18.20 1.74 -7.41
CA PRO A 344 18.31 2.33 -8.75
C PRO A 344 19.05 3.67 -8.67
N LEU A 345 19.93 3.94 -9.63
CA LEU A 345 20.55 5.25 -9.79
C LEU A 345 19.55 6.24 -10.40
N MET A 346 19.54 7.48 -9.92
CA MET A 346 18.52 8.47 -10.29
C MET A 346 18.70 9.06 -11.69
N GLU A 347 19.91 9.06 -12.24
CA GLU A 347 20.22 9.73 -13.51
C GLU A 347 20.70 8.74 -14.59
N SER A 348 20.58 7.45 -14.35
CA SER A 348 21.02 6.41 -15.29
C SER A 348 20.27 5.09 -15.02
N ASP A 349 20.29 4.19 -15.99
CA ASP A 349 19.72 2.84 -15.86
C ASP A 349 20.60 1.90 -14.98
N GLY A 350 21.53 2.45 -14.21
CA GLY A 350 22.45 1.68 -13.38
C GLY A 350 21.86 1.31 -12.01
N ILE A 351 22.51 0.36 -11.36
CA ILE A 351 22.21 -0.09 -10.00
C ILE A 351 23.37 0.32 -9.11
N GLY A 352 23.05 1.03 -8.02
CA GLY A 352 23.99 1.35 -6.94
C GLY A 352 23.96 0.30 -5.85
N GLN A 353 24.96 0.35 -4.97
CA GLN A 353 25.10 -0.51 -3.81
C GLN A 353 25.45 0.35 -2.60
N VAL A 354 24.68 0.25 -1.52
CA VAL A 354 25.02 0.91 -0.25
C VAL A 354 26.13 0.15 0.46
N GLU A 355 26.92 0.88 1.24
CA GLU A 355 27.90 0.29 2.13
C GLU A 355 27.20 -0.52 3.25
N PRO A 356 27.82 -1.59 3.77
CA PRO A 356 27.24 -2.37 4.86
C PRO A 356 26.87 -1.52 6.07
N GLY A 357 25.65 -1.66 6.55
CA GLY A 357 25.11 -0.91 7.68
C GLY A 357 24.45 0.42 7.33
N HIS A 358 24.45 0.79 6.06
CA HIS A 358 23.79 1.99 5.54
C HIS A 358 22.51 1.65 4.75
N VAL A 359 21.63 2.66 4.58
CA VAL A 359 20.38 2.57 3.84
C VAL A 359 20.31 3.73 2.85
N ARG A 360 19.91 3.47 1.62
CA ARG A 360 19.59 4.56 0.68
C ARG A 360 18.12 4.93 0.81
N TYR A 361 17.87 6.21 1.04
CA TYR A 361 16.53 6.80 1.03
C TYR A 361 16.17 7.40 -0.32
N SER A 362 14.87 7.53 -0.58
CA SER A 362 14.33 8.25 -1.74
C SER A 362 14.60 9.75 -1.62
N VAL A 363 14.28 10.49 -2.66
CA VAL A 363 14.35 11.95 -2.63
C VAL A 363 13.27 12.53 -1.73
N PHE A 364 13.53 13.69 -1.18
CA PHE A 364 12.54 14.50 -0.47
C PHE A 364 12.42 15.88 -1.10
N SER A 365 11.23 16.45 -1.00
CA SER A 365 10.99 17.83 -1.41
C SER A 365 11.57 18.79 -0.37
N LEU A 366 12.62 19.51 -0.73
CA LEU A 366 13.21 20.51 0.17
C LEU A 366 12.26 21.66 0.47
N TRP A 367 11.29 21.93 -0.41
CA TRP A 367 10.22 22.89 -0.18
C TRP A 367 9.35 22.49 1.03
N ASP A 368 9.11 21.20 1.22
CA ASP A 368 8.31 20.68 2.35
C ASP A 368 9.15 20.53 3.62
N THR A 369 10.42 20.11 3.50
CA THR A 369 11.25 19.74 4.65
C THR A 369 12.05 20.90 5.26
N TYR A 370 12.09 22.08 4.64
CA TYR A 370 12.88 23.22 5.09
C TYR A 370 12.54 23.72 6.52
N ARG A 371 11.36 23.39 7.02
CA ARG A 371 10.89 23.78 8.36
C ARG A 371 11.38 22.84 9.45
N ASN A 372 12.71 22.70 9.56
CA ASN A 372 13.41 22.00 10.64
C ASN A 372 13.28 20.48 10.68
N LEU A 373 12.78 19.78 9.64
CA LEU A 373 12.77 18.33 9.63
C LEU A 373 14.19 17.75 9.79
N HIS A 374 15.14 18.23 8.97
CA HIS A 374 16.52 17.73 8.98
C HIS A 374 17.25 18.03 10.31
N GLN A 375 16.93 19.18 10.94
CA GLN A 375 17.47 19.52 12.26
C GLN A 375 16.91 18.56 13.33
N LEU A 376 15.60 18.25 13.28
CA LEU A 376 14.99 17.26 14.15
C LEU A 376 15.63 15.88 13.97
N MET A 377 15.77 15.43 12.72
CA MET A 377 16.39 14.14 12.39
C MET A 377 17.84 14.09 12.88
N THR A 378 18.63 15.16 12.71
CA THR A 378 20.01 15.23 13.22
C THR A 378 20.09 15.09 14.73
N LEU A 379 19.11 15.65 15.46
CA LEU A 379 19.10 15.60 16.93
C LEU A 379 18.58 14.26 17.48
N VAL A 380 17.58 13.67 16.85
CA VAL A 380 16.82 12.54 17.39
C VAL A 380 17.15 11.22 16.69
N TYR A 381 17.43 11.28 15.39
CA TYR A 381 17.68 10.11 14.52
C TYR A 381 18.94 10.33 13.66
N PRO A 382 20.11 10.63 14.27
CA PRO A 382 21.31 10.99 13.53
C PRO A 382 21.77 9.90 12.56
N GLU A 383 21.57 8.64 12.89
CA GLU A 383 21.88 7.50 12.02
C GLU A 383 21.05 7.49 10.73
N LYS A 384 19.80 7.90 10.81
CA LYS A 384 18.94 8.04 9.61
C LYS A 384 19.33 9.27 8.80
N GLN A 385 19.63 10.39 9.47
CA GLN A 385 19.97 11.63 8.80
C GLN A 385 21.30 11.56 8.03
N ILE A 386 22.24 10.73 8.48
CA ILE A 386 23.49 10.49 7.76
C ILE A 386 23.24 9.79 6.43
N ASP A 387 22.26 8.89 6.38
CA ASP A 387 21.90 8.12 5.20
C ASP A 387 20.98 8.87 4.24
N MET A 388 20.28 9.89 4.73
CA MET A 388 19.40 10.79 3.96
C MET A 388 20.20 11.84 3.19
#